data_681a6bae4c9ae2e6e6a7a8c348d985d0
#
_entry.id   681a6bae4c9ae2e6e6a7a8c348d985d0
#
_cell.length_a   1.000
_cell.length_b   1.000
_cell.length_c   1.000
_cell.angle_alpha   90.00
_cell.angle_beta   90.00
_cell.angle_gamma   90.00
#
_symmetry.space_group_name_H-M   'P 1'
#
loop_
_entity.id
_entity.type
_entity.pdbx_description
1 polymer ?
#
loop_
_entity_poly.entity_id
_entity_poly.type
_entity_poly.pdbx_seq_one_letter_code
_entity_poly.pdbx_strand_id
1 'polypeptide(L)'
;LTGDQIRPEHWDAFWVFYQDTGARKWGQPYLTRSFFDLAHDRLRDDMLLVLALRDGRPVAGVLNFIGRDVLYGRYWGCTEHHPCLHFELCYYQAIDFAIAHGLSRVEAGAQGMHKLAGGYMPVQTHSLHWVRDGGFAEAIARYLEAGREAIDEEIGVMTGYGPFKRTNVEEQD
;
A
#
# COMPACT_ATOMS: atom_id res chain seq x y z
N LEU A 1 4.09 2.39 15.64
CA LEU A 1 4.94 3.55 15.94
C LEU A 1 4.59 4.70 15.02
N THR A 2 4.38 5.88 15.58
CA THR A 2 4.13 7.14 14.86
C THR A 2 4.93 8.27 15.51
N GLY A 3 5.19 9.34 14.78
CA GLY A 3 5.84 10.54 15.31
C GLY A 3 7.14 10.26 16.06
N ASP A 4 7.27 10.79 17.27
CA ASP A 4 8.45 10.63 18.13
C ASP A 4 8.70 9.19 18.65
N GLN A 5 7.75 8.27 18.46
CA GLN A 5 7.96 6.85 18.76
C GLN A 5 8.91 6.18 17.75
N ILE A 6 8.98 6.73 16.52
CA ILE A 6 9.90 6.23 15.50
C ILE A 6 11.30 6.80 15.79
N ARG A 7 12.27 5.92 16.00
CA ARG A 7 13.64 6.26 16.34
C ARG A 7 14.60 5.80 15.24
N PRO A 8 15.84 6.31 15.20
CA PRO A 8 16.83 5.93 14.17
C PRO A 8 17.04 4.42 14.03
N GLU A 9 17.10 3.68 15.15
CA GLU A 9 17.28 2.23 15.14
C GLU A 9 16.13 1.48 14.46
N HIS A 10 14.90 2.03 14.46
CA HIS A 10 13.77 1.44 13.75
C HIS A 10 13.96 1.57 12.23
N TRP A 11 14.55 2.68 11.76
CA TRP A 11 14.89 2.86 10.36
C TRP A 11 16.04 1.96 9.92
N ASP A 12 17.00 1.68 10.77
CA ASP A 12 18.07 0.74 10.47
C ASP A 12 17.52 -0.67 10.25
N ALA A 13 16.61 -1.11 11.13
CA ALA A 13 15.93 -2.39 10.96
C ALA A 13 15.07 -2.41 9.69
N PHE A 14 14.27 -1.35 9.46
CA PHE A 14 13.40 -1.27 8.30
C PHE A 14 14.19 -1.20 6.98
N TRP A 15 15.34 -0.55 6.97
CA TRP A 15 16.24 -0.51 5.83
C TRP A 15 16.69 -1.92 5.39
N VAL A 16 17.03 -2.78 6.35
CA VAL A 16 17.37 -4.18 6.05
C VAL A 16 16.20 -4.90 5.41
N PHE A 17 14.98 -4.72 5.91
CA PHE A 17 13.76 -5.34 5.35
C PHE A 17 13.47 -4.82 3.93
N TYR A 18 13.63 -3.54 3.71
CA TYR A 18 13.43 -2.91 2.40
C TYR A 18 14.42 -3.45 1.35
N GLN A 19 15.70 -3.58 1.72
CA GLN A 19 16.74 -4.14 0.88
C GLN A 19 16.47 -5.62 0.53
N ASP A 20 16.11 -6.43 1.50
CA ASP A 20 15.83 -7.85 1.30
C ASP A 20 14.64 -8.06 0.34
N THR A 21 13.57 -7.29 0.50
CA THR A 21 12.43 -7.33 -0.42
C THR A 21 12.81 -6.89 -1.84
N GLY A 22 13.64 -5.89 -1.98
CA GLY A 22 14.16 -5.43 -3.28
C GLY A 22 15.01 -6.50 -3.96
N ALA A 23 15.88 -7.17 -3.23
CA ALA A 23 16.75 -8.23 -3.75
C ALA A 23 15.96 -9.46 -4.23
N ARG A 24 14.84 -9.79 -3.59
CA ARG A 24 13.95 -10.90 -3.98
C ARG A 24 13.03 -10.59 -5.16
N LYS A 25 12.71 -9.32 -5.38
CA LYS A 25 11.90 -8.85 -6.49
C LYS A 25 12.81 -8.23 -7.54
N TRP A 26 12.91 -8.80 -8.70
CA TRP A 26 13.59 -8.38 -9.93
C TRP A 26 13.96 -6.87 -10.02
N GLY A 27 14.88 -6.39 -9.24
CA GLY A 27 15.32 -5.01 -9.27
C GLY A 27 16.09 -4.60 -8.02
N GLN A 28 16.78 -3.49 -8.12
CA GLN A 28 17.40 -2.86 -6.96
C GLN A 28 16.40 -1.91 -6.28
N PRO A 29 16.42 -1.81 -4.95
CA PRO A 29 15.66 -0.80 -4.24
C PRO A 29 16.04 0.59 -4.77
N TYR A 30 15.08 1.42 -5.14
CA TYR A 30 15.34 2.75 -5.72
C TYR A 30 15.50 3.85 -4.67
N LEU A 31 15.08 3.62 -3.43
CA LEU A 31 15.31 4.55 -2.33
C LEU A 31 16.66 4.27 -1.66
N THR A 32 17.27 5.32 -1.17
CA THR A 32 18.50 5.26 -0.39
C THR A 32 18.20 5.26 1.11
N ARG A 33 19.18 4.89 1.96
CA ARG A 33 19.01 4.98 3.42
C ARG A 33 18.72 6.41 3.87
N SER A 34 19.36 7.40 3.24
CA SER A 34 19.13 8.82 3.53
C SER A 34 17.73 9.32 3.20
N PHE A 35 16.97 8.63 2.33
CA PHE A 35 15.56 8.95 2.11
C PHE A 35 14.76 8.77 3.40
N PHE A 36 15.00 7.68 4.14
CA PHE A 36 14.28 7.39 5.38
C PHE A 36 14.63 8.38 6.48
N ASP A 37 15.89 8.85 6.53
CA ASP A 37 16.30 9.90 7.48
C ASP A 37 15.59 11.21 7.17
N LEU A 38 15.59 11.62 5.89
CA LEU A 38 14.92 12.85 5.45
C LEU A 38 13.39 12.78 5.65
N ALA A 39 12.79 11.61 5.38
CA ALA A 39 11.37 11.39 5.59
C ALA A 39 11.03 11.47 7.09
N HIS A 40 11.86 10.88 7.95
CA HIS A 40 11.72 10.99 9.40
C HIS A 40 11.74 12.46 9.86
N ASP A 41 12.73 13.22 9.40
CA ASP A 41 12.89 14.62 9.81
C ASP A 41 11.72 15.51 9.39
N ARG A 42 11.06 15.20 8.27
CA ARG A 42 10.04 16.06 7.65
C ARG A 42 8.62 15.57 7.73
N LEU A 43 8.40 14.25 7.85
CA LEU A 43 7.10 13.60 7.68
C LEU A 43 6.80 12.58 8.79
N ARG A 44 7.57 12.51 9.87
CA ARG A 44 7.41 11.47 10.90
C ARG A 44 6.01 11.41 11.51
N ASP A 45 5.34 12.56 11.61
CA ASP A 45 3.99 12.65 12.15
C ASP A 45 2.93 12.13 11.17
N ASP A 46 3.27 12.09 9.88
CA ASP A 46 2.45 11.56 8.79
C ASP A 46 2.85 10.12 8.41
N MET A 47 3.57 9.41 9.28
CA MET A 47 4.02 8.03 9.04
C MET A 47 3.57 7.09 10.15
N LEU A 48 3.18 5.88 9.72
CA LEU A 48 2.96 4.73 10.58
C LEU A 48 3.99 3.63 10.21
N LEU A 49 4.88 3.32 11.14
CA LEU A 49 5.81 2.21 11.03
C LEU A 49 5.34 1.06 11.92
N VAL A 50 4.95 -0.06 11.32
CA VAL A 50 4.57 -1.28 12.03
C VAL A 50 5.73 -2.26 11.99
N LEU A 51 6.17 -2.74 13.16
CA LEU A 51 7.28 -3.69 13.29
C LEU A 51 6.81 -4.96 13.97
N ALA A 52 7.18 -6.12 13.44
CA ALA A 52 7.08 -7.39 14.12
C ALA A 52 8.38 -7.68 14.87
N LEU A 53 8.25 -8.07 16.12
CA LEU A 53 9.39 -8.41 16.98
C LEU A 53 9.35 -9.90 17.33
N ARG A 54 10.51 -10.55 17.28
CA ARG A 54 10.75 -11.87 17.86
C ARG A 54 11.89 -11.78 18.88
N ASP A 55 11.61 -12.17 20.11
CA ASP A 55 12.56 -12.04 21.23
C ASP A 55 13.16 -10.63 21.36
N GLY A 56 12.31 -9.60 21.17
CA GLY A 56 12.69 -8.20 21.23
C GLY A 56 13.44 -7.66 19.99
N ARG A 57 13.64 -8.47 18.95
CA ARG A 57 14.35 -8.07 17.71
C ARG A 57 13.37 -7.87 16.58
N PRO A 58 13.46 -6.77 15.82
CA PRO A 58 12.65 -6.57 14.62
C PRO A 58 12.97 -7.63 13.56
N VAL A 59 11.94 -8.32 13.07
CA VAL A 59 12.04 -9.37 12.04
C VAL A 59 11.26 -9.04 10.75
N ALA A 60 10.32 -8.12 10.84
CA ALA A 60 9.55 -7.63 9.69
C ALA A 60 9.03 -6.22 9.97
N GLY A 61 8.66 -5.51 8.90
CA GLY A 61 8.08 -4.18 9.04
C GLY A 61 7.29 -3.72 7.83
N VAL A 62 6.38 -2.79 8.09
CA VAL A 62 5.57 -2.09 7.09
C VAL A 62 5.66 -0.60 7.34
N LEU A 63 5.90 0.15 6.28
CA LEU A 63 5.79 1.60 6.28
C LEU A 63 4.51 2.02 5.57
N ASN A 64 3.71 2.81 6.26
CA ASN A 64 2.50 3.44 5.73
C ASN A 64 2.63 4.96 5.85
N PHE A 65 1.91 5.70 5.00
CA PHE A 65 1.75 7.14 5.12
C PHE A 65 0.33 7.49 5.55
N ILE A 66 0.22 8.40 6.50
CA ILE A 66 -1.04 8.88 7.04
C ILE A 66 -1.43 10.13 6.24
N GLY A 67 -2.52 10.05 5.49
CA GLY A 67 -3.13 11.18 4.83
C GLY A 67 -4.23 11.80 5.71
N ARG A 68 -4.95 12.76 5.17
CA ARG A 68 -6.00 13.47 5.92
C ARG A 68 -7.07 12.54 6.49
N ASP A 69 -7.48 11.54 5.70
CA ASP A 69 -8.56 10.60 6.02
C ASP A 69 -8.28 9.18 5.49
N VAL A 70 -7.06 8.95 4.99
CA VAL A 70 -6.65 7.70 4.34
C VAL A 70 -5.30 7.24 4.87
N LEU A 71 -5.14 5.95 5.12
CA LEU A 71 -3.85 5.32 5.37
C LEU A 71 -3.35 4.67 4.08
N TYR A 72 -2.15 5.03 3.64
CA TYR A 72 -1.53 4.50 2.43
C TYR A 72 -0.46 3.47 2.76
N GLY A 73 -0.72 2.19 2.52
CA GLY A 73 0.28 1.13 2.61
C GLY A 73 1.34 1.29 1.51
N ARG A 74 2.63 1.30 1.87
CA ARG A 74 3.68 1.61 0.90
C ARG A 74 4.76 0.55 0.77
N TYR A 75 5.47 0.23 1.81
CA TYR A 75 6.61 -0.69 1.77
C TYR A 75 6.50 -1.76 2.84
N TRP A 76 6.80 -2.99 2.44
CA TRP A 76 6.87 -4.16 3.30
C TRP A 76 8.21 -4.84 3.12
N GLY A 77 8.74 -5.43 4.20
CA GLY A 77 9.86 -6.34 4.14
C GLY A 77 10.02 -7.17 5.41
N CYS A 78 10.77 -8.25 5.30
CA CYS A 78 11.05 -9.15 6.42
C CYS A 78 12.36 -9.89 6.20
N THR A 79 13.07 -10.20 7.29
CA THR A 79 14.24 -11.07 7.30
C THR A 79 13.90 -12.50 7.70
N GLU A 80 12.72 -12.71 8.27
CA GLU A 80 12.21 -14.01 8.65
C GLU A 80 10.85 -14.28 8.02
N HIS A 81 10.65 -15.49 7.54
CA HIS A 81 9.38 -15.90 6.96
C HIS A 81 8.50 -16.58 8.02
N HIS A 82 7.38 -15.93 8.33
CA HIS A 82 6.35 -16.49 9.23
C HIS A 82 5.02 -16.56 8.49
N PRO A 83 4.27 -17.68 8.60
CA PRO A 83 2.93 -17.78 8.00
C PRO A 83 2.03 -16.62 8.43
N CYS A 84 1.32 -16.05 7.47
CA CYS A 84 0.36 -14.96 7.66
C CYS A 84 0.92 -13.61 8.17
N LEU A 85 2.22 -13.49 8.49
CA LEU A 85 2.81 -12.26 9.02
C LEU A 85 2.62 -11.06 8.09
N HIS A 86 2.70 -11.29 6.77
CA HIS A 86 2.44 -10.25 5.79
C HIS A 86 1.00 -9.72 5.88
N PHE A 87 0.01 -10.61 6.04
CA PHE A 87 -1.39 -10.21 6.19
C PHE A 87 -1.61 -9.45 7.49
N GLU A 88 -1.02 -9.92 8.58
CA GLU A 88 -1.08 -9.26 9.87
C GLU A 88 -0.56 -7.82 9.78
N LEU A 89 0.66 -7.61 9.30
CA LEU A 89 1.28 -6.29 9.34
C LEU A 89 0.73 -5.35 8.26
N CYS A 90 0.51 -5.86 7.04
CA CYS A 90 0.11 -5.00 5.91
C CYS A 90 -1.38 -4.69 5.89
N TYR A 91 -2.23 -5.54 6.47
CA TYR A 91 -3.68 -5.37 6.37
C TYR A 91 -4.33 -5.21 7.74
N TYR A 92 -4.20 -6.17 8.65
CA TYR A 92 -4.93 -6.09 9.92
C TYR A 92 -4.46 -4.93 10.78
N GLN A 93 -3.16 -4.76 10.96
CA GLN A 93 -2.61 -3.63 11.73
C GLN A 93 -2.93 -2.27 11.08
N ALA A 94 -2.99 -2.19 9.74
CA ALA A 94 -3.38 -0.99 9.04
C ALA A 94 -4.87 -0.66 9.24
N ILE A 95 -5.75 -1.67 9.20
CA ILE A 95 -7.18 -1.52 9.45
C ILE A 95 -7.43 -1.10 10.89
N ASP A 96 -6.82 -1.78 11.87
CA ASP A 96 -6.96 -1.47 13.30
C ASP A 96 -6.50 -0.03 13.59
N PHE A 97 -5.37 0.38 13.01
CA PHE A 97 -4.90 1.76 13.12
C PHE A 97 -5.89 2.75 12.54
N ALA A 98 -6.40 2.50 11.34
CA ALA A 98 -7.36 3.38 10.68
C ALA A 98 -8.65 3.54 11.50
N ILE A 99 -9.19 2.45 12.05
CA ILE A 99 -10.36 2.47 12.93
C ILE A 99 -10.08 3.28 14.18
N ALA A 100 -8.95 3.04 14.86
CA ALA A 100 -8.58 3.72 16.10
C ALA A 100 -8.38 5.23 15.92
N HIS A 101 -7.99 5.67 14.71
CA HIS A 101 -7.71 7.07 14.41
C HIS A 101 -8.81 7.75 13.58
N GLY A 102 -9.94 7.06 13.32
CA GLY A 102 -11.08 7.62 12.59
C GLY A 102 -10.79 7.90 11.12
N LEU A 103 -9.83 7.18 10.50
CA LEU A 103 -9.58 7.28 9.08
C LEU A 103 -10.68 6.57 8.29
N SER A 104 -11.06 7.12 7.15
CA SER A 104 -12.19 6.60 6.34
C SER A 104 -11.83 5.36 5.54
N ARG A 105 -10.55 5.15 5.22
CA ARG A 105 -10.11 4.02 4.39
C ARG A 105 -8.62 3.71 4.52
N VAL A 106 -8.27 2.51 4.07
CA VAL A 106 -6.88 2.04 3.91
C VAL A 106 -6.66 1.69 2.45
N GLU A 107 -5.61 2.20 1.85
CA GLU A 107 -5.19 1.89 0.49
C GLU A 107 -3.94 1.01 0.50
N ALA A 108 -4.06 -0.20 -0.06
CA ALA A 108 -2.98 -1.19 -0.07
C ALA A 108 -2.18 -1.21 -1.38
N GLY A 109 -2.28 -0.17 -2.20
CA GLY A 109 -1.60 -0.04 -3.50
C GLY A 109 -2.26 -0.82 -4.65
N ALA A 110 -1.77 -0.63 -5.89
CA ALA A 110 -2.44 -0.97 -7.15
C ALA A 110 -2.42 -2.44 -7.46
N GLN A 111 -1.83 -3.40 -7.05
CA GLN A 111 -1.78 -4.79 -7.57
C GLN A 111 -2.10 -5.85 -6.49
N GLY A 112 -2.68 -6.97 -6.94
CA GLY A 112 -2.79 -8.20 -6.16
C GLY A 112 -4.22 -8.65 -5.85
N MET A 113 -4.68 -9.66 -6.58
CA MET A 113 -5.99 -10.32 -6.38
C MET A 113 -6.20 -10.84 -4.95
N HIS A 114 -5.13 -11.23 -4.24
CA HIS A 114 -5.20 -11.67 -2.85
C HIS A 114 -5.74 -10.62 -1.87
N LYS A 115 -5.72 -9.34 -2.25
CA LYS A 115 -6.28 -8.25 -1.44
C LYS A 115 -7.80 -8.31 -1.35
N LEU A 116 -8.47 -8.77 -2.41
CA LEU A 116 -9.93 -8.95 -2.42
C LEU A 116 -10.38 -9.90 -1.30
N ALA A 117 -9.66 -10.99 -1.08
CA ALA A 117 -9.96 -11.92 0.00
C ALA A 117 -9.89 -11.27 1.40
N GLY A 118 -9.07 -10.23 1.55
CA GLY A 118 -8.97 -9.41 2.76
C GLY A 118 -9.96 -8.25 2.83
N GLY A 119 -10.89 -8.13 1.86
CA GLY A 119 -11.91 -7.08 1.84
C GLY A 119 -11.47 -5.76 1.19
N TYR A 120 -10.28 -5.70 0.58
CA TYR A 120 -9.83 -4.53 -0.15
C TYR A 120 -10.47 -4.51 -1.54
N MET A 121 -11.55 -3.76 -1.66
CA MET A 121 -12.28 -3.65 -2.91
C MET A 121 -11.53 -2.80 -3.93
N PRO A 122 -11.63 -3.10 -5.24
CA PRO A 122 -11.00 -2.31 -6.27
C PRO A 122 -11.65 -0.93 -6.35
N VAL A 123 -10.81 0.09 -6.53
CA VAL A 123 -11.24 1.48 -6.73
C VAL A 123 -10.47 2.06 -7.89
N GLN A 124 -11.11 2.94 -8.65
CA GLN A 124 -10.45 3.66 -9.72
C GLN A 124 -9.42 4.64 -9.15
N THR A 125 -8.20 4.59 -9.68
CA THR A 125 -7.14 5.54 -9.36
C THR A 125 -6.72 6.27 -10.62
N HIS A 126 -6.25 7.52 -10.47
CA HIS A 126 -5.87 8.37 -11.59
C HIS A 126 -4.41 8.77 -11.51
N SER A 127 -3.74 8.80 -12.67
CA SER A 127 -2.43 9.40 -12.81
C SER A 127 -2.44 10.41 -13.96
N LEU A 128 -1.66 11.47 -13.84
CA LEU A 128 -1.53 12.51 -14.87
C LEU A 128 -0.12 12.47 -15.43
N HIS A 129 -0.01 12.44 -16.74
CA HIS A 129 1.25 12.39 -17.45
C HIS A 129 1.33 13.51 -18.47
N TRP A 130 2.46 14.21 -18.49
CA TRP A 130 2.79 15.16 -19.52
C TRP A 130 3.89 14.58 -20.42
N VAL A 131 3.66 14.59 -21.73
CA VAL A 131 4.59 14.07 -22.72
C VAL A 131 4.98 15.20 -23.65
N ARG A 132 6.26 15.48 -23.76
CA ARG A 132 6.79 16.60 -24.54
C ARG A 132 6.59 16.42 -26.05
N ASP A 133 6.80 15.21 -26.56
CA ASP A 133 6.64 14.89 -27.97
C ASP A 133 5.17 14.71 -28.32
N GLY A 134 4.66 15.52 -29.27
CA GLY A 134 3.24 15.53 -29.64
C GLY A 134 2.78 14.22 -30.28
N GLY A 135 3.58 13.62 -31.16
CA GLY A 135 3.24 12.35 -31.81
C GLY A 135 3.18 11.19 -30.83
N PHE A 136 4.10 11.17 -29.89
CA PHE A 136 4.10 10.17 -28.81
C PHE A 136 2.95 10.39 -27.83
N ALA A 137 2.63 11.65 -27.50
CA ALA A 137 1.47 11.99 -26.66
C ALA A 137 0.16 11.50 -27.26
N GLU A 138 -0.06 11.68 -28.59
CA GLU A 138 -1.24 11.18 -29.29
C GLU A 138 -1.32 9.64 -29.31
N ALA A 139 -0.18 8.96 -29.48
CA ALA A 139 -0.13 7.49 -29.45
C ALA A 139 -0.51 6.96 -28.05
N ILE A 140 0.00 7.59 -26.98
CA ILE A 140 -0.36 7.26 -25.61
C ILE A 140 -1.85 7.55 -25.36
N ALA A 141 -2.38 8.69 -25.80
CA ALA A 141 -3.78 9.04 -25.62
C ALA A 141 -4.72 7.98 -26.21
N ARG A 142 -4.46 7.54 -27.45
CA ARG A 142 -5.25 6.46 -28.09
C ARG A 142 -5.16 5.13 -27.33
N TYR A 143 -3.98 4.77 -26.84
CA TYR A 143 -3.80 3.56 -26.02
C TYR A 143 -4.57 3.64 -24.69
N LEU A 144 -4.58 4.81 -24.05
CA LEU A 144 -5.26 5.02 -22.78
C LEU A 144 -6.78 5.02 -22.89
N GLU A 145 -7.36 5.39 -24.05
CA GLU A 145 -8.82 5.31 -24.28
C GLU A 145 -9.30 3.86 -24.16
N ALA A 146 -8.69 2.94 -24.90
CA ALA A 146 -9.01 1.52 -24.81
C ALA A 146 -8.68 0.94 -23.40
N GLY A 147 -7.59 1.41 -22.79
CA GLY A 147 -7.21 0.98 -21.44
C GLY A 147 -8.20 1.39 -20.35
N ARG A 148 -8.83 2.56 -20.46
CA ARG A 148 -9.86 3.03 -19.51
C ARG A 148 -11.10 2.15 -19.53
N GLU A 149 -11.61 1.83 -20.70
CA GLU A 149 -12.77 0.95 -20.86
C GLU A 149 -12.49 -0.44 -20.26
N ALA A 150 -11.31 -1.00 -20.54
CA ALA A 150 -10.91 -2.30 -19.98
C ALA A 150 -10.79 -2.28 -18.45
N ILE A 151 -10.27 -1.20 -17.85
CA ILE A 151 -10.16 -1.06 -16.40
C ILE A 151 -11.53 -0.96 -15.74
N ASP A 152 -12.47 -0.23 -16.32
CA ASP A 152 -13.82 -0.10 -15.77
C ASP A 152 -14.54 -1.47 -15.77
N GLU A 153 -14.39 -2.25 -16.83
CA GLU A 153 -14.90 -3.61 -16.92
C GLU A 153 -14.24 -4.53 -15.88
N GLU A 154 -12.90 -4.47 -15.74
CA GLU A 154 -12.15 -5.26 -14.77
C GLU A 154 -12.57 -4.94 -13.33
N ILE A 155 -12.75 -3.67 -12.98
CA ILE A 155 -13.24 -3.25 -11.65
C ILE A 155 -14.63 -3.84 -11.39
N GLY A 156 -15.53 -3.80 -12.38
CA GLY A 156 -16.86 -4.40 -12.29
C GLY A 156 -16.81 -5.90 -11.99
N VAL A 157 -15.99 -6.63 -12.73
CA VAL A 157 -15.79 -8.07 -12.54
C VAL A 157 -15.19 -8.36 -11.16
N MET A 158 -14.13 -7.67 -10.78
CA MET A 158 -13.44 -7.87 -9.49
C MET A 158 -14.35 -7.56 -8.30
N THR A 159 -15.19 -6.53 -8.40
CA THR A 159 -16.16 -6.19 -7.36
C THR A 159 -17.11 -7.35 -7.07
N GLY A 160 -17.42 -8.15 -8.09
CA GLY A 160 -18.22 -9.37 -7.95
C GLY A 160 -17.57 -10.48 -7.12
N TYR A 161 -16.25 -10.46 -6.96
CA TYR A 161 -15.49 -11.45 -6.17
C TYR A 161 -15.18 -10.99 -4.74
N GLY A 162 -15.67 -9.83 -4.31
CA GLY A 162 -15.48 -9.34 -2.95
C GLY A 162 -16.12 -10.27 -1.91
N PRO A 163 -15.56 -10.35 -0.68
CA PRO A 163 -16.00 -11.26 0.36
C PRO A 163 -17.30 -10.82 1.07
N PHE A 164 -17.82 -9.64 0.72
CA PHE A 164 -19.00 -9.08 1.37
C PHE A 164 -20.29 -9.66 0.81
N LYS A 165 -21.27 -9.89 1.69
CA LYS A 165 -22.62 -10.30 1.27
C LYS A 165 -23.22 -9.21 0.37
N ARG A 166 -23.74 -9.62 -0.78
CA ARG A 166 -24.55 -8.74 -1.62
C ARG A 166 -25.87 -8.51 -0.89
N THR A 167 -26.15 -7.27 -0.50
CA THR A 167 -27.50 -6.89 -0.08
C THR A 167 -28.33 -6.89 -1.34
N ASN A 168 -29.24 -7.87 -1.50
CA ASN A 168 -30.31 -7.75 -2.48
C ASN A 168 -31.12 -6.53 -2.01
N VAL A 169 -30.98 -5.44 -2.71
CA VAL A 169 -31.98 -4.38 -2.64
C VAL A 169 -33.19 -4.99 -3.36
N GLU A 170 -34.11 -5.59 -2.58
CA GLU A 170 -35.44 -5.90 -3.08
C GLU A 170 -36.04 -4.56 -3.53
N GLU A 171 -36.25 -4.44 -4.83
CA GLU A 171 -37.10 -3.42 -5.40
C GLU A 171 -38.44 -3.54 -4.69
N GLN A 172 -38.72 -2.64 -3.76
CA GLN A 172 -40.06 -2.44 -3.26
C GLN A 172 -40.78 -1.60 -4.31
N ASP A 173 -41.60 -2.27 -5.12
CA ASP A 173 -42.66 -1.70 -5.93
C ASP A 173 -43.71 -0.95 -5.07
#